data_86b0f2e7626b3997e76943869645023d
#
_entry.id   86b0f2e7626b3997e76943869645023d
#
_cell.length_a   1.000
_cell.length_b   1.000
_cell.length_c   1.000
_cell.angle_alpha   90.00
_cell.angle_beta   90.00
_cell.angle_gamma   90.00
#
_symmetry.space_group_name_H-M   'P 1'
#
loop_
_entity.id
_entity.type
_entity.pdbx_description
1 polymer ?
#
loop_
_entity_poly.entity_id
_entity_poly.type
_entity_poly.pdbx_seq_one_letter_code
_entity_poly.pdbx_strand_id
1 'polypeptide(L)'
;MGPSEITRERILKTAARLFADRGYEATSIRTIATKANVNQAAINYHFKSKDGLYGEVLRKALRGLTEYQLSHAQETQAMPREQALGEFIRQQLRPLAARDEVSRYIHLFYWETVRPTAVYRKIVSEEATPFVGFAVDLLRRFMPKADQRTLIVAAAWLIGQCTVFVRHREQLANPPVSLGSDEAAIEWLTALISAWALAGLAQAQPDGLEDRIVGSDLISQPATAAAKMQTVAQG
;
A
#
# COMPACT_ATOMS: atom_id res chain seq x y z
N MET A 1 16.12 11.76 26.05
CA MET A 1 15.86 10.33 25.86
C MET A 1 16.72 9.51 26.81
N GLY A 2 16.10 8.63 27.59
CA GLY A 2 16.83 7.71 28.48
C GLY A 2 17.43 6.53 27.71
N PRO A 3 18.38 5.77 28.33
CA PRO A 3 19.02 4.61 27.69
C PRO A 3 18.03 3.54 27.18
N SER A 4 16.93 3.33 27.89
CA SER A 4 15.85 2.41 27.51
C SER A 4 15.12 2.87 26.24
N GLU A 5 14.87 4.16 26.12
CA GLU A 5 14.18 4.77 24.99
C GLU A 5 15.05 4.77 23.72
N ILE A 6 16.36 5.03 23.86
CA ILE A 6 17.34 4.90 22.78
C ILE A 6 17.37 3.47 22.25
N THR A 7 17.33 2.48 23.15
CA THR A 7 17.32 1.06 22.77
C THR A 7 16.03 0.70 22.03
N ARG A 8 14.87 1.15 22.53
CA ARG A 8 13.56 0.93 21.91
C ARG A 8 13.50 1.50 20.48
N GLU A 9 13.97 2.73 20.28
CA GLU A 9 13.96 3.37 18.95
C GLU A 9 14.93 2.68 17.98
N ARG A 10 16.08 2.22 18.45
CA ARG A 10 17.03 1.43 17.65
C ARG A 10 16.43 0.11 17.19
N ILE A 11 15.69 -0.58 18.06
CA ILE A 11 14.98 -1.81 17.70
C ILE A 11 13.91 -1.51 16.65
N LEU A 12 13.08 -0.48 16.85
CA LEU A 12 12.03 -0.09 15.90
C LEU A 12 12.59 0.26 14.52
N LYS A 13 13.64 1.07 14.46
CA LYS A 13 14.29 1.45 13.20
C LYS A 13 14.87 0.25 12.45
N THR A 14 15.50 -0.68 13.19
CA THR A 14 16.04 -1.91 12.62
C THR A 14 14.94 -2.84 12.12
N ALA A 15 13.89 -3.01 12.91
CA ALA A 15 12.74 -3.84 12.56
C ALA A 15 12.00 -3.29 11.34
N ALA A 16 11.75 -1.98 11.28
CA ALA A 16 11.10 -1.33 10.14
C ALA A 16 11.84 -1.62 8.83
N ARG A 17 13.18 -1.51 8.83
CA ARG A 17 14.00 -1.84 7.67
C ARG A 17 13.87 -3.30 7.26
N LEU A 18 14.04 -4.22 8.22
CA LEU A 18 13.99 -5.66 7.93
C LEU A 18 12.62 -6.13 7.46
N PHE A 19 11.55 -5.61 8.05
CA PHE A 19 10.18 -5.92 7.62
C PHE A 19 9.87 -5.32 6.23
N ALA A 20 10.35 -4.11 5.92
CA ALA A 20 10.20 -3.54 4.59
C ALA A 20 10.96 -4.36 3.53
N ASP A 21 12.18 -4.80 3.84
CA ASP A 21 13.03 -5.52 2.88
C ASP A 21 12.57 -6.97 2.65
N ARG A 22 12.04 -7.65 3.68
CA ARG A 22 11.83 -9.12 3.68
C ARG A 22 10.39 -9.55 3.96
N GLY A 23 9.54 -8.62 4.36
CA GLY A 23 8.19 -8.91 4.84
C GLY A 23 8.18 -9.44 6.28
N TYR A 24 6.96 -9.58 6.82
CA TYR A 24 6.74 -10.04 8.18
C TYR A 24 7.24 -11.48 8.40
N GLU A 25 6.85 -12.43 7.54
CA GLU A 25 7.12 -13.86 7.74
C GLU A 25 8.63 -14.18 7.74
N ALA A 26 9.39 -13.63 6.79
CA ALA A 26 10.82 -13.88 6.63
C ALA A 26 11.72 -13.13 7.63
N THR A 27 11.13 -12.31 8.51
CA THR A 27 11.86 -11.54 9.52
C THR A 27 11.69 -12.17 10.91
N SER A 28 12.78 -12.59 11.56
CA SER A 28 12.76 -13.16 12.90
C SER A 28 13.19 -12.17 13.98
N ILE A 29 12.70 -12.35 15.22
CA ILE A 29 13.16 -11.59 16.40
C ILE A 29 14.67 -11.73 16.59
N ARG A 30 15.23 -12.92 16.36
CA ARG A 30 16.67 -13.17 16.44
C ARG A 30 17.45 -12.30 15.45
N THR A 31 17.00 -12.24 14.20
CA THR A 31 17.62 -11.40 13.18
C THR A 31 17.57 -9.92 13.55
N ILE A 32 16.42 -9.46 14.06
CA ILE A 32 16.24 -8.07 14.52
C ILE A 32 17.21 -7.79 15.69
N ALA A 33 17.26 -8.65 16.70
CA ALA A 33 18.13 -8.50 17.86
C ALA A 33 19.60 -8.37 17.46
N THR A 34 20.08 -9.29 16.61
CA THR A 34 21.46 -9.28 16.09
C THR A 34 21.75 -7.97 15.33
N LYS A 35 20.87 -7.56 14.42
CA LYS A 35 21.09 -6.35 13.61
C LYS A 35 20.93 -5.03 14.40
N ALA A 36 20.12 -5.04 15.46
CA ALA A 36 19.96 -3.91 16.39
C ALA A 36 21.06 -3.89 17.48
N ASN A 37 21.93 -4.88 17.54
CA ASN A 37 22.93 -5.07 18.59
C ASN A 37 22.30 -5.01 19.99
N VAL A 38 21.28 -5.86 20.22
CA VAL A 38 20.61 -6.06 21.51
C VAL A 38 20.39 -7.55 21.76
N ASN A 39 20.09 -7.94 22.99
CA ASN A 39 19.60 -9.28 23.28
C ASN A 39 18.10 -9.42 22.96
N GLN A 40 17.62 -10.65 22.75
CA GLN A 40 16.19 -10.88 22.46
C GLN A 40 15.29 -10.52 23.64
N ALA A 41 15.80 -10.60 24.88
CA ALA A 41 15.05 -10.21 26.08
C ALA A 41 14.69 -8.71 26.06
N ALA A 42 15.57 -7.85 25.50
CA ALA A 42 15.26 -6.44 25.33
C ALA A 42 14.06 -6.22 24.37
N ILE A 43 13.98 -6.99 23.28
CA ILE A 43 12.82 -6.90 22.35
C ILE A 43 11.54 -7.35 23.06
N ASN A 44 11.59 -8.48 23.78
CA ASN A 44 10.44 -8.98 24.53
C ASN A 44 10.02 -8.02 25.66
N TYR A 45 10.98 -7.39 26.31
CA TYR A 45 10.70 -6.37 27.32
C TYR A 45 9.92 -5.17 26.75
N HIS A 46 10.38 -4.62 25.60
CA HIS A 46 9.79 -3.42 25.00
C HIS A 46 8.50 -3.70 24.22
N PHE A 47 8.40 -4.83 23.55
CA PHE A 47 7.37 -5.08 22.53
C PHE A 47 6.54 -6.34 22.78
N LYS A 48 6.88 -7.17 23.75
CA LYS A 48 6.22 -8.42 24.17
C LYS A 48 6.36 -9.56 23.16
N SER A 49 6.15 -9.30 21.87
CA SER A 49 6.15 -10.31 20.81
C SER A 49 6.61 -9.71 19.47
N LYS A 50 6.78 -10.56 18.46
CA LYS A 50 6.99 -10.14 17.08
C LYS A 50 5.81 -9.32 16.56
N ASP A 51 4.59 -9.75 16.89
CA ASP A 51 3.35 -9.03 16.51
C ASP A 51 3.29 -7.65 17.16
N GLY A 52 3.63 -7.55 18.45
CA GLY A 52 3.69 -6.28 19.16
C GLY A 52 4.70 -5.32 18.54
N LEU A 53 5.91 -5.81 18.23
CA LEU A 53 6.93 -5.02 17.53
C LEU A 53 6.46 -4.61 16.13
N TYR A 54 5.88 -5.53 15.37
CA TYR A 54 5.38 -5.24 14.02
C TYR A 54 4.23 -4.23 14.03
N GLY A 55 3.31 -4.35 14.98
CA GLY A 55 2.23 -3.38 15.18
C GLY A 55 2.73 -1.97 15.46
N GLU A 56 3.76 -1.82 16.30
CA GLU A 56 4.40 -0.52 16.54
C GLU A 56 5.08 0.04 15.29
N VAL A 57 5.73 -0.83 14.49
CA VAL A 57 6.34 -0.45 13.21
C VAL A 57 5.26 0.03 12.22
N LEU A 58 4.16 -0.70 12.08
CA LEU A 58 3.05 -0.31 11.19
C LEU A 58 2.39 1.00 11.62
N ARG A 59 2.14 1.20 12.93
CA ARG A 59 1.60 2.47 13.44
C ARG A 59 2.54 3.65 13.21
N LYS A 60 3.84 3.45 13.41
CA LYS A 60 4.85 4.48 13.11
C LYS A 60 4.86 4.80 11.62
N ALA A 61 4.79 3.79 10.76
CA ALA A 61 4.73 3.95 9.32
C ALA A 61 3.45 4.68 8.89
N LEU A 62 2.30 4.33 9.47
CA LEU A 62 1.02 4.99 9.19
C LEU A 62 1.06 6.47 9.54
N ARG A 63 1.56 6.81 10.73
CA ARG A 63 1.74 8.21 11.14
C ARG A 63 2.69 8.96 10.21
N GLY A 64 3.86 8.39 9.91
CA GLY A 64 4.84 9.04 9.03
C GLY A 64 4.34 9.24 7.60
N LEU A 65 3.55 8.31 7.04
CA LEU A 65 2.91 8.50 5.74
C LEU A 65 1.82 9.57 5.79
N THR A 66 1.03 9.60 6.87
CA THR A 66 0.01 10.65 7.06
C THR A 66 0.64 12.03 7.16
N GLU A 67 1.69 12.19 7.95
CA GLU A 67 2.45 13.44 8.08
C GLU A 67 3.05 13.88 6.74
N TYR A 68 3.65 12.94 6.01
CA TYR A 68 4.18 13.20 4.67
C TYR A 68 3.09 13.67 3.71
N GLN A 69 1.94 13.02 3.68
CA GLN A 69 0.82 13.41 2.81
C GLN A 69 0.23 14.76 3.20
N LEU A 70 0.06 15.01 4.50
CA LEU A 70 -0.44 16.30 5.00
C LEU A 70 0.50 17.44 4.64
N SER A 71 1.82 17.25 4.70
CA SER A 71 2.80 18.28 4.32
C SER A 71 2.73 18.66 2.84
N HIS A 72 2.26 17.76 1.97
CA HIS A 72 2.11 18.00 0.53
C HIS A 72 0.64 18.25 0.11
N ALA A 73 -0.31 18.13 1.03
CA ALA A 73 -1.73 18.21 0.70
C ALA A 73 -2.15 19.56 0.11
N GLN A 74 -1.63 20.67 0.65
CA GLN A 74 -1.95 22.02 0.15
C GLN A 74 -1.45 22.23 -1.28
N GLU A 75 -0.22 21.80 -1.57
CA GLU A 75 0.36 21.89 -2.92
C GLU A 75 -0.44 21.02 -3.90
N THR A 76 -0.72 19.79 -3.52
CA THR A 76 -1.49 18.85 -4.36
C THR A 76 -2.92 19.32 -4.61
N GLN A 77 -3.57 19.95 -3.61
CA GLN A 77 -4.91 20.52 -3.78
C GLN A 77 -4.94 21.74 -4.70
N ALA A 78 -3.89 22.57 -4.69
CA ALA A 78 -3.75 23.71 -5.57
C ALA A 78 -3.42 23.35 -7.03
N MET A 79 -2.90 22.14 -7.27
CA MET A 79 -2.56 21.66 -8.62
C MET A 79 -3.83 21.36 -9.44
N PRO A 80 -3.79 21.53 -10.78
CA PRO A 80 -4.75 20.91 -11.69
C PRO A 80 -4.85 19.40 -11.38
N ARG A 81 -6.07 18.84 -11.47
CA ARG A 81 -6.32 17.45 -11.03
C ARG A 81 -5.44 16.42 -11.74
N GLU A 82 -5.11 16.62 -13.01
CA GLU A 82 -4.24 15.76 -13.80
C GLU A 82 -2.78 15.79 -13.28
N GLN A 83 -2.30 16.97 -12.88
CA GLN A 83 -0.98 17.12 -12.27
C GLN A 83 -0.96 16.50 -10.86
N ALA A 84 -2.01 16.71 -10.08
CA ALA A 84 -2.16 16.09 -8.76
C ALA A 84 -2.18 14.55 -8.83
N LEU A 85 -2.80 13.98 -9.86
CA LEU A 85 -2.77 12.54 -10.12
C LEU A 85 -1.35 12.05 -10.43
N GLY A 86 -0.62 12.76 -11.29
CA GLY A 86 0.76 12.44 -11.62
C GLY A 86 1.66 12.50 -10.38
N GLU A 87 1.53 13.54 -9.56
CA GLU A 87 2.31 13.66 -8.32
C GLU A 87 1.98 12.54 -7.32
N PHE A 88 0.70 12.18 -7.16
CA PHE A 88 0.31 11.04 -6.34
C PHE A 88 0.96 9.74 -6.81
N ILE A 89 0.91 9.45 -8.12
CA ILE A 89 1.54 8.26 -8.72
C ILE A 89 3.06 8.28 -8.49
N ARG A 90 3.72 9.42 -8.73
CA ARG A 90 5.14 9.60 -8.50
C ARG A 90 5.56 9.29 -7.07
N GLN A 91 4.77 9.74 -6.10
CA GLN A 91 4.98 9.45 -4.69
C GLN A 91 4.87 7.94 -4.39
N GLN A 92 3.90 7.23 -4.99
CA GLN A 92 3.78 5.78 -4.83
C GLN A 92 4.95 5.01 -5.45
N LEU A 93 5.54 5.52 -6.51
CA LEU A 93 6.70 4.92 -7.19
C LEU A 93 8.05 5.27 -6.53
N ARG A 94 8.08 6.23 -5.60
CA ARG A 94 9.29 6.68 -4.89
C ARG A 94 10.20 5.54 -4.38
N PRO A 95 9.69 4.41 -3.85
CA PRO A 95 10.53 3.30 -3.40
C PRO A 95 11.36 2.62 -4.47
N LEU A 96 11.14 2.91 -5.74
CA LEU A 96 12.01 2.41 -6.82
C LEU A 96 13.42 2.99 -6.72
N ALA A 97 13.56 4.29 -6.52
CA ALA A 97 14.84 5.00 -6.45
C ALA A 97 15.27 5.32 -5.01
N ALA A 98 14.38 5.85 -4.19
CA ALA A 98 14.68 6.29 -2.82
C ALA A 98 14.75 5.13 -1.82
N ARG A 99 15.63 5.28 -0.81
CA ARG A 99 15.79 4.33 0.31
C ARG A 99 15.58 5.04 1.65
N ASP A 100 14.83 6.12 1.65
CA ASP A 100 14.49 6.90 2.83
C ASP A 100 13.40 6.23 3.70
N GLU A 101 12.99 6.91 4.75
CA GLU A 101 12.02 6.41 5.71
C GLU A 101 10.62 6.29 5.11
N VAL A 102 10.20 7.28 4.31
CA VAL A 102 8.89 7.29 3.61
C VAL A 102 8.79 6.11 2.64
N SER A 103 9.83 5.88 1.84
CA SER A 103 9.90 4.75 0.92
C SER A 103 9.79 3.41 1.62
N ARG A 104 10.40 3.27 2.82
CA ARG A 104 10.25 2.06 3.65
C ARG A 104 8.82 1.89 4.15
N TYR A 105 8.15 2.98 4.53
CA TYR A 105 6.75 2.93 4.97
C TYR A 105 5.82 2.50 3.84
N ILE A 106 5.98 3.05 2.65
CA ILE A 106 5.24 2.62 1.47
C ILE A 106 5.47 1.13 1.21
N HIS A 107 6.72 0.67 1.28
CA HIS A 107 7.08 -0.73 1.03
C HIS A 107 6.50 -1.70 2.07
N LEU A 108 6.42 -1.31 3.34
CA LEU A 108 5.73 -2.09 4.38
C LEU A 108 4.25 -2.32 4.04
N PHE A 109 3.55 -1.27 3.61
CA PHE A 109 2.14 -1.41 3.22
C PHE A 109 1.95 -2.22 1.95
N TYR A 110 2.90 -2.22 1.03
CA TYR A 110 2.84 -3.10 -0.14
C TYR A 110 2.89 -4.59 0.22
N TRP A 111 3.64 -4.98 1.23
CA TRP A 111 3.59 -6.35 1.74
C TRP A 111 2.19 -6.70 2.27
N GLU A 112 1.56 -5.79 2.98
CA GLU A 112 0.24 -5.98 3.57
C GLU A 112 -0.89 -6.02 2.53
N THR A 113 -0.76 -5.32 1.40
CA THR A 113 -1.76 -5.43 0.31
C THR A 113 -1.81 -6.81 -0.32
N VAL A 114 -0.73 -7.57 -0.25
CA VAL A 114 -0.62 -8.91 -0.87
C VAL A 114 -0.91 -10.03 0.10
N ARG A 115 -0.39 -9.94 1.30
CA ARG A 115 -0.56 -10.93 2.39
C ARG A 115 -0.84 -10.20 3.69
N PRO A 116 -2.07 -9.73 3.88
CA PRO A 116 -2.44 -9.00 5.07
C PRO A 116 -2.20 -9.83 6.32
N THR A 117 -1.37 -9.34 7.24
CA THR A 117 -1.17 -9.97 8.55
C THR A 117 -2.38 -9.75 9.45
N ALA A 118 -2.54 -10.59 10.48
CA ALA A 118 -3.57 -10.39 11.50
C ALA A 118 -3.38 -9.04 12.22
N VAL A 119 -2.11 -8.64 12.42
CA VAL A 119 -1.73 -7.35 13.03
C VAL A 119 -2.22 -6.18 12.18
N TYR A 120 -1.99 -6.23 10.88
CA TYR A 120 -2.44 -5.18 9.94
C TYR A 120 -3.96 -5.09 9.90
N ARG A 121 -4.66 -6.23 9.74
CA ARG A 121 -6.14 -6.26 9.74
C ARG A 121 -6.73 -5.61 10.99
N LYS A 122 -6.13 -5.88 12.15
CA LYS A 122 -6.54 -5.26 13.42
C LYS A 122 -6.34 -3.76 13.40
N ILE A 123 -5.18 -3.26 12.97
CA ILE A 123 -4.88 -1.82 12.87
C ILE A 123 -5.88 -1.13 11.92
N VAL A 124 -6.12 -1.68 10.74
CA VAL A 124 -7.05 -1.10 9.75
C VAL A 124 -8.50 -1.09 10.24
N SER A 125 -8.90 -2.08 11.08
CA SER A 125 -10.25 -2.12 11.66
C SER A 125 -10.42 -1.14 12.84
N GLU A 126 -9.36 -0.82 13.56
CA GLU A 126 -9.39 0.02 14.76
C GLU A 126 -9.01 1.49 14.47
N GLU A 127 -8.17 1.70 13.48
CA GLU A 127 -7.62 3.02 13.15
C GLU A 127 -8.04 3.40 11.73
N ALA A 128 -8.62 4.60 11.55
CA ALA A 128 -8.86 5.13 10.22
C ALA A 128 -7.54 5.15 9.41
N THR A 129 -7.58 4.68 8.18
CA THR A 129 -6.41 4.69 7.29
C THR A 129 -6.41 5.96 6.43
N PRO A 130 -5.76 7.04 6.88
CA PRO A 130 -5.73 8.32 6.14
C PRO A 130 -5.16 8.17 4.73
N PHE A 131 -4.27 7.18 4.55
CA PHE A 131 -3.62 6.91 3.26
C PHE A 131 -4.60 6.66 2.11
N VAL A 132 -5.66 5.89 2.33
CA VAL A 132 -6.71 5.67 1.32
C VAL A 132 -7.56 6.93 1.15
N GLY A 133 -7.75 7.70 2.21
CA GLY A 133 -8.50 8.96 2.19
C GLY A 133 -7.96 9.96 1.18
N PHE A 134 -6.64 10.16 1.14
CA PHE A 134 -6.02 11.08 0.15
C PHE A 134 -6.25 10.65 -1.30
N ALA A 135 -6.14 9.35 -1.59
CA ALA A 135 -6.43 8.83 -2.92
C ALA A 135 -7.91 8.99 -3.28
N VAL A 136 -8.81 8.76 -2.32
CA VAL A 136 -10.26 8.95 -2.47
C VAL A 136 -10.58 10.42 -2.78
N ASP A 137 -10.03 11.37 -2.03
CA ASP A 137 -10.26 12.79 -2.23
C ASP A 137 -9.73 13.27 -3.59
N LEU A 138 -8.56 12.78 -4.00
CA LEU A 138 -8.03 13.04 -5.33
C LEU A 138 -8.96 12.50 -6.43
N LEU A 139 -9.41 11.26 -6.32
CA LEU A 139 -10.26 10.61 -7.32
C LEU A 139 -11.67 11.23 -7.37
N ARG A 140 -12.17 11.78 -6.26
CA ARG A 140 -13.43 12.55 -6.25
C ARG A 140 -13.40 13.74 -7.19
N ARG A 141 -12.23 14.32 -7.46
CA ARG A 141 -12.08 15.43 -8.44
C ARG A 141 -12.31 14.98 -9.89
N PHE A 142 -12.15 13.68 -10.17
CA PHE A 142 -12.41 13.07 -11.49
C PHE A 142 -13.80 12.46 -11.57
N MET A 143 -14.30 11.92 -10.46
CA MET A 143 -15.59 11.21 -10.37
C MET A 143 -16.47 11.85 -9.28
N PRO A 144 -16.95 13.10 -9.45
CA PRO A 144 -17.66 13.84 -8.39
C PRO A 144 -19.01 13.22 -8.01
N LYS A 145 -19.60 12.40 -8.89
CA LYS A 145 -20.88 11.71 -8.65
C LYS A 145 -20.72 10.29 -8.10
N ALA A 146 -19.48 9.75 -8.05
CA ALA A 146 -19.25 8.41 -7.57
C ALA A 146 -19.50 8.30 -6.07
N ASP A 147 -20.08 7.19 -5.65
CA ASP A 147 -20.26 6.87 -4.25
C ASP A 147 -18.92 6.55 -3.55
N GLN A 148 -18.94 6.52 -2.22
CA GLN A 148 -17.74 6.25 -1.42
C GLN A 148 -17.11 4.87 -1.71
N ARG A 149 -17.93 3.86 -1.98
CA ARG A 149 -17.47 2.50 -2.29
C ARG A 149 -16.70 2.48 -3.60
N THR A 150 -17.25 3.09 -4.65
CA THR A 150 -16.60 3.22 -5.97
C THR A 150 -15.26 3.95 -5.86
N LEU A 151 -15.22 5.05 -5.10
CA LEU A 151 -13.98 5.79 -4.89
C LEU A 151 -12.91 4.99 -4.13
N ILE A 152 -13.29 4.20 -3.13
CA ILE A 152 -12.36 3.31 -2.40
C ILE A 152 -11.80 2.24 -3.35
N VAL A 153 -12.65 1.63 -4.18
CA VAL A 153 -12.21 0.62 -5.17
C VAL A 153 -11.27 1.24 -6.19
N ALA A 154 -11.59 2.42 -6.71
CA ALA A 154 -10.73 3.14 -7.65
C ALA A 154 -9.38 3.53 -7.02
N ALA A 155 -9.37 3.95 -5.74
CA ALA A 155 -8.15 4.25 -5.00
C ALA A 155 -7.28 3.00 -4.81
N ALA A 156 -7.89 1.87 -4.42
CA ALA A 156 -7.20 0.59 -4.28
C ALA A 156 -6.60 0.11 -5.62
N TRP A 157 -7.36 0.26 -6.72
CA TRP A 157 -6.88 -0.04 -8.06
C TRP A 157 -5.66 0.82 -8.44
N LEU A 158 -5.75 2.14 -8.27
CA LEU A 158 -4.66 3.07 -8.61
C LEU A 158 -3.38 2.78 -7.81
N ILE A 159 -3.49 2.56 -6.51
CA ILE A 159 -2.37 2.18 -5.65
C ILE A 159 -1.79 0.83 -6.11
N GLY A 160 -2.65 -0.12 -6.46
CA GLY A 160 -2.26 -1.44 -6.97
C GLY A 160 -1.41 -1.37 -8.23
N GLN A 161 -1.69 -0.44 -9.16
CA GLN A 161 -0.89 -0.25 -10.37
C GLN A 161 0.56 0.15 -10.04
N CYS A 162 0.76 0.98 -9.03
CA CYS A 162 2.10 1.38 -8.61
C CYS A 162 2.82 0.26 -7.85
N THR A 163 2.08 -0.49 -7.05
CA THR A 163 2.60 -1.55 -6.18
C THR A 163 3.35 -2.63 -6.95
N VAL A 164 2.86 -3.02 -8.14
CA VAL A 164 3.47 -4.08 -8.95
C VAL A 164 4.90 -3.73 -9.36
N PHE A 165 5.15 -2.49 -9.74
CA PHE A 165 6.48 -2.04 -10.18
C PHE A 165 7.48 -1.99 -9.02
N VAL A 166 7.09 -1.46 -7.87
CA VAL A 166 7.94 -1.40 -6.68
C VAL A 166 8.26 -2.79 -6.16
N ARG A 167 7.28 -3.68 -6.15
CA ARG A 167 7.41 -5.04 -5.65
C ARG A 167 8.29 -5.92 -6.52
N HIS A 168 8.12 -5.84 -7.83
CA HIS A 168 8.83 -6.67 -8.81
C HIS A 168 10.03 -5.96 -9.43
N ARG A 169 10.56 -4.91 -8.79
CA ARG A 169 11.65 -4.10 -9.32
C ARG A 169 12.86 -4.91 -9.78
N GLU A 170 13.24 -5.97 -9.03
CA GLU A 170 14.39 -6.81 -9.37
C GLU A 170 14.14 -7.64 -10.62
N GLN A 171 12.93 -8.19 -10.78
CA GLN A 171 12.53 -8.93 -11.98
C GLN A 171 12.41 -8.00 -13.18
N LEU A 172 11.81 -6.83 -12.99
CA LEU A 172 11.61 -5.83 -14.06
C LEU A 172 12.91 -5.17 -14.51
N ALA A 173 13.93 -5.12 -13.65
CA ALA A 173 15.27 -4.64 -14.00
C ALA A 173 16.01 -5.55 -15.01
N ASN A 174 15.57 -6.80 -15.17
CA ASN A 174 16.17 -7.77 -16.06
C ASN A 174 15.47 -7.79 -17.44
N PRO A 175 16.14 -8.28 -18.51
CA PRO A 175 15.50 -8.50 -19.81
C PRO A 175 14.28 -9.43 -19.70
N PRO A 176 13.25 -9.24 -20.52
CA PRO A 176 13.18 -8.30 -21.65
C PRO A 176 12.77 -6.87 -21.27
N VAL A 177 12.36 -6.60 -20.02
CA VAL A 177 11.80 -5.30 -19.64
C VAL A 177 12.89 -4.25 -19.42
N SER A 178 13.98 -4.63 -18.71
CA SER A 178 15.14 -3.78 -18.40
C SER A 178 14.76 -2.40 -17.82
N LEU A 179 13.75 -2.39 -16.94
CA LEU A 179 13.26 -1.18 -16.27
C LEU A 179 14.31 -0.67 -15.28
N GLY A 180 14.75 0.56 -15.43
CA GLY A 180 15.61 1.24 -14.47
C GLY A 180 14.96 1.40 -13.09
N SER A 181 15.77 1.71 -12.10
CA SER A 181 15.32 2.05 -10.75
C SER A 181 15.82 3.43 -10.32
N ASP A 182 15.87 4.34 -11.26
CA ASP A 182 16.29 5.73 -11.13
C ASP A 182 15.10 6.70 -11.32
N GLU A 183 15.37 7.99 -11.22
CA GLU A 183 14.36 9.03 -11.39
C GLU A 183 13.75 9.02 -12.79
N ALA A 184 14.54 8.71 -13.83
CA ALA A 184 14.04 8.62 -15.21
C ALA A 184 13.00 7.50 -15.37
N ALA A 185 13.22 6.36 -14.72
CA ALA A 185 12.25 5.26 -14.70
C ALA A 185 10.96 5.65 -13.95
N ILE A 186 11.08 6.39 -12.84
CA ILE A 186 9.91 6.91 -12.10
C ILE A 186 9.12 7.89 -12.97
N GLU A 187 9.78 8.82 -13.63
CA GLU A 187 9.12 9.79 -14.52
C GLU A 187 8.38 9.09 -15.66
N TRP A 188 9.03 8.13 -16.32
CA TRP A 188 8.41 7.36 -17.40
C TRP A 188 7.20 6.56 -16.93
N LEU A 189 7.32 5.84 -15.81
CA LEU A 189 6.21 5.09 -15.23
C LEU A 189 5.07 6.01 -14.78
N THR A 190 5.39 7.15 -14.19
CA THR A 190 4.40 8.15 -13.77
C THR A 190 3.59 8.63 -14.97
N ALA A 191 4.26 8.99 -16.06
CA ALA A 191 3.57 9.43 -17.28
C ALA A 191 2.67 8.32 -17.85
N LEU A 192 3.17 7.09 -17.93
CA LEU A 192 2.47 5.95 -18.48
C LEU A 192 1.24 5.57 -17.64
N ILE A 193 1.40 5.42 -16.32
CA ILE A 193 0.30 5.07 -15.41
C ILE A 193 -0.73 6.19 -15.37
N SER A 194 -0.29 7.46 -15.37
CA SER A 194 -1.19 8.62 -15.43
C SER A 194 -2.05 8.61 -16.69
N ALA A 195 -1.45 8.35 -17.85
CA ALA A 195 -2.17 8.29 -19.12
C ALA A 195 -3.24 7.18 -19.09
N TRP A 196 -2.90 5.99 -18.62
CA TRP A 196 -3.84 4.88 -18.49
C TRP A 196 -4.95 5.15 -17.45
N ALA A 197 -4.58 5.72 -16.30
CA ALA A 197 -5.55 6.10 -15.27
C ALA A 197 -6.53 7.16 -15.77
N LEU A 198 -6.06 8.21 -16.46
CA LEU A 198 -6.90 9.25 -17.02
C LEU A 198 -7.87 8.70 -18.08
N ALA A 199 -7.39 7.84 -18.97
CA ALA A 199 -8.24 7.18 -19.96
C ALA A 199 -9.34 6.32 -19.30
N GLY A 200 -8.99 5.56 -18.26
CA GLY A 200 -9.94 4.75 -17.49
C GLY A 200 -10.95 5.60 -16.73
N LEU A 201 -10.50 6.65 -16.05
CA LEU A 201 -11.35 7.55 -15.28
C LEU A 201 -12.34 8.35 -16.16
N ALA A 202 -11.95 8.70 -17.39
CA ALA A 202 -12.83 9.35 -18.35
C ALA A 202 -14.02 8.45 -18.77
N GLN A 203 -13.84 7.14 -18.73
CA GLN A 203 -14.87 6.16 -19.12
C GLN A 203 -15.64 5.59 -17.93
N ALA A 204 -15.12 5.71 -16.72
CA ALA A 204 -15.72 5.19 -15.48
C ALA A 204 -16.77 6.15 -14.88
N GLN A 205 -17.52 6.89 -15.72
CA GLN A 205 -18.63 7.68 -15.24
C GLN A 205 -19.78 6.75 -14.79
N PRO A 206 -20.33 6.93 -13.57
CA PRO A 206 -21.32 6.00 -12.98
C PRO A 206 -22.56 5.79 -13.84
N ASP A 207 -22.96 6.80 -14.62
CA ASP A 207 -24.18 6.83 -15.43
C ASP A 207 -24.19 5.81 -16.60
N GLY A 208 -23.20 4.96 -16.74
CA GLY A 208 -23.13 3.93 -17.79
C GLY A 208 -22.50 2.61 -17.36
N LEU A 209 -22.01 2.50 -16.13
CA LEU A 209 -21.34 1.28 -15.68
C LEU A 209 -22.36 0.19 -15.30
N GLU A 210 -23.46 0.55 -14.63
CA GLU A 210 -24.51 -0.40 -14.25
C GLU A 210 -25.18 -0.98 -15.50
N ASP A 211 -25.50 -0.16 -16.50
CA ASP A 211 -26.11 -0.62 -17.77
C ASP A 211 -25.15 -1.49 -18.61
N ARG A 212 -23.85 -1.25 -18.54
CA ARG A 212 -22.84 -2.06 -19.23
C ARG A 212 -22.55 -3.39 -18.55
N ILE A 213 -22.64 -3.45 -17.22
CA ILE A 213 -22.38 -4.65 -16.42
C ILE A 213 -23.64 -5.53 -16.39
N VAL A 214 -24.83 -4.95 -16.30
CA VAL A 214 -26.11 -5.68 -16.32
C VAL A 214 -26.41 -6.26 -17.71
N GLY A 215 -25.92 -5.64 -18.79
CA GLY A 215 -26.01 -6.15 -20.16
C GLY A 215 -25.01 -7.25 -20.51
N SER A 216 -24.05 -7.58 -19.66
CA SER A 216 -23.15 -8.72 -19.84
C SER A 216 -23.68 -9.90 -19.02
N ASP A 217 -24.00 -11.01 -19.68
CA ASP A 217 -24.46 -12.29 -19.08
C ASP A 217 -23.53 -12.89 -18.00
N LEU A 218 -22.44 -12.20 -17.67
CA LEU A 218 -21.46 -12.56 -16.65
C LEU A 218 -21.95 -12.44 -15.21
N ILE A 219 -23.02 -11.68 -14.94
CA ILE A 219 -23.56 -11.44 -13.58
C ILE A 219 -24.90 -12.18 -13.39
N SER A 220 -25.48 -12.73 -14.46
CA SER A 220 -26.79 -13.39 -14.41
C SER A 220 -26.78 -14.86 -13.95
N GLN A 221 -25.67 -15.38 -13.44
CA GLN A 221 -25.67 -16.68 -12.81
C GLN A 221 -25.91 -16.53 -11.30
N PRO A 222 -27.11 -16.85 -10.79
CA PRO A 222 -27.34 -16.94 -9.36
C PRO A 222 -26.47 -18.05 -8.79
N ALA A 223 -26.06 -17.87 -7.53
CA ALA A 223 -25.21 -18.74 -6.72
C ALA A 223 -25.66 -20.21 -6.63
N THR A 224 -25.71 -20.93 -7.75
CA THR A 224 -26.01 -22.37 -7.82
C THR A 224 -24.77 -23.24 -7.59
N ALA A 225 -23.59 -22.65 -7.51
CA ALA A 225 -22.34 -23.38 -7.23
C ALA A 225 -22.16 -23.71 -5.73
N ALA A 226 -22.74 -22.95 -4.82
CA ALA A 226 -22.63 -23.22 -3.38
C ALA A 226 -23.52 -24.38 -2.91
N ALA A 227 -24.64 -24.65 -3.60
CA ALA A 227 -25.53 -25.74 -3.25
C ALA A 227 -25.01 -27.12 -3.70
N LYS A 228 -24.16 -27.18 -4.72
CA LYS A 228 -23.56 -28.46 -5.19
C LYS A 228 -22.38 -28.95 -4.37
N MET A 229 -21.70 -28.07 -3.61
CA MET A 229 -20.61 -28.51 -2.73
C MET A 229 -21.07 -29.05 -1.38
N GLN A 230 -22.30 -28.81 -0.95
CA GLN A 230 -22.85 -29.38 0.30
C GLN A 230 -23.41 -30.82 0.12
N THR A 231 -23.71 -31.23 -1.09
CA THR A 231 -24.27 -32.58 -1.35
C THR A 231 -23.19 -33.65 -1.55
N VAL A 232 -21.93 -33.27 -1.78
CA VAL A 232 -20.80 -34.23 -1.94
C VAL A 232 -20.07 -34.51 -0.62
N ALA A 233 -20.36 -33.77 0.45
CA ALA A 233 -19.78 -34.01 1.78
C ALA A 233 -20.65 -34.88 2.72
N GLN A 234 -21.78 -35.44 2.24
CA GLN A 234 -22.67 -36.30 3.01
C GLN A 234 -23.01 -37.62 2.28
N GLY A 235 -22.15 -38.07 1.35
CA GLY A 235 -22.25 -39.37 0.72
C GLY A 235 -21.02 -40.23 0.92
#